data_b828f4ae0f704a00cd888469faf71685
#
_entry.id   b828f4ae0f704a00cd888469faf71685
#
_cell.length_a   1.000
_cell.length_b   1.000
_cell.length_c   1.000
_cell.angle_alpha   90.00
_cell.angle_beta   90.00
_cell.angle_gamma   90.00
#
_symmetry.space_group_name_H-M   'P 1'
#
loop_
_entity.id
_entity.type
_entity.pdbx_description
1 polymer ?
#
loop_
_entity_poly.entity_id
_entity_poly.type
_entity_poly.pdbx_seq_one_letter_code
_entity_poly.pdbx_strand_id
1 'polypeptide(L)'
;MININCDLGEGLNNEHIIMPLINSCNIACGGHAGNNESMIQCVEIAIRNNVQIGAHPSYPDRLNFGRKKIKISSSEFSHSIMDQINSLEQIASSYGKELNHIKAHGAVSYTHLTLPTICSV
;
A
#
# COMPACT_ATOMS: atom_id res chain seq x y z
N MET A 1 -5.54 22.66 9.46
CA MET A 1 -5.82 21.96 8.20
C MET A 1 -5.90 20.45 8.46
N ILE A 2 -6.95 19.83 7.99
CA ILE A 2 -7.13 18.38 8.16
C ILE A 2 -6.33 17.65 7.06
N ASN A 3 -5.54 16.67 7.48
CA ASN A 3 -4.77 15.83 6.56
C ASN A 3 -5.52 14.50 6.42
N ILE A 4 -6.04 14.23 5.24
CA ILE A 4 -6.83 13.03 4.98
C ILE A 4 -5.98 12.00 4.26
N ASN A 5 -5.98 10.79 4.80
CA ASN A 5 -5.25 9.65 4.28
C ASN A 5 -6.24 8.52 3.96
N CYS A 6 -6.11 7.87 2.81
CA CYS A 6 -7.09 6.87 2.39
C CYS A 6 -6.40 5.66 1.75
N ASP A 7 -6.95 4.49 1.99
CA ASP A 7 -6.49 3.24 1.37
C ASP A 7 -7.14 3.08 0.00
N LEU A 8 -6.34 2.87 -1.02
CA LEU A 8 -6.80 2.79 -2.41
C LEU A 8 -6.16 1.61 -3.15
N GLY A 9 -6.63 1.34 -4.36
CA GLY A 9 -6.13 0.23 -5.16
C GLY A 9 -6.62 -1.12 -4.67
N GLU A 10 -7.73 -1.15 -3.94
CA GLU A 10 -8.27 -2.37 -3.33
C GLU A 10 -9.46 -2.95 -4.10
N GLY A 11 -9.65 -2.54 -5.35
CA GLY A 11 -10.65 -3.13 -6.22
C GLY A 11 -12.01 -2.43 -6.25
N LEU A 12 -12.14 -1.27 -5.62
CA LEU A 12 -13.41 -0.54 -5.55
C LEU A 12 -13.63 0.40 -6.75
N ASN A 13 -12.59 0.62 -7.56
CA ASN A 13 -12.64 1.50 -8.73
C ASN A 13 -13.12 2.93 -8.43
N ASN A 14 -12.76 3.43 -7.27
CA ASN A 14 -13.17 4.76 -6.82
C ASN A 14 -12.02 5.75 -6.70
N GLU A 15 -10.83 5.41 -7.19
CA GLU A 15 -9.61 6.19 -7.01
C GLU A 15 -9.73 7.60 -7.57
N HIS A 16 -10.30 7.74 -8.76
CA HIS A 16 -10.44 9.04 -9.40
C HIS A 16 -11.47 9.95 -8.73
N ILE A 17 -12.39 9.37 -7.95
CA ILE A 17 -13.38 10.13 -7.17
C ILE A 17 -12.75 10.61 -5.85
N ILE A 18 -12.00 9.74 -5.19
CA ILE A 18 -11.46 9.99 -3.86
C ILE A 18 -10.17 10.83 -3.92
N MET A 19 -9.31 10.56 -4.89
CA MET A 19 -7.98 11.17 -4.95
C MET A 19 -7.99 12.69 -4.86
N PRO A 20 -8.93 13.42 -5.49
CA PRO A 20 -8.95 14.88 -5.36
C PRO A 20 -9.30 15.39 -3.96
N LEU A 21 -9.78 14.51 -3.08
CA LEU A 21 -10.28 14.88 -1.75
C LEU A 21 -9.28 14.62 -0.63
N ILE A 22 -8.15 13.98 -0.93
CA ILE A 22 -7.21 13.50 0.09
C ILE A 22 -5.82 14.12 -0.09
N ASN A 23 -5.01 14.02 0.96
CA ASN A 23 -3.64 14.53 0.99
C ASN A 23 -2.60 13.44 0.74
N SER A 24 -2.91 12.21 1.17
CA SER A 24 -2.06 11.05 0.96
C SER A 24 -2.89 9.80 0.76
N CYS A 25 -2.33 8.84 0.07
CA CYS A 25 -2.98 7.55 -0.16
C CYS A 25 -2.05 6.41 0.21
N ASN A 26 -2.66 5.27 0.55
CA ASN A 26 -1.94 4.02 0.80
C ASN A 26 -2.37 3.04 -0.28
N ILE A 27 -1.44 2.69 -1.17
CA ILE A 27 -1.76 1.89 -2.35
C ILE A 27 -1.50 0.42 -2.06
N ALA A 28 -2.51 -0.42 -2.27
CA ALA A 28 -2.39 -1.87 -2.13
C ALA A 28 -1.35 -2.41 -3.11
N CYS A 29 -0.48 -3.30 -2.62
CA CYS A 29 0.72 -3.74 -3.32
C CYS A 29 0.65 -5.19 -3.78
N GLY A 30 -0.53 -5.79 -3.82
CA GLY A 30 -0.72 -7.14 -4.33
C GLY A 30 -0.85 -8.23 -3.28
N GLY A 31 -0.64 -7.94 -2.01
CA GLY A 31 -0.78 -8.93 -0.96
C GLY A 31 -2.24 -9.28 -0.70
N HIS A 32 -3.02 -8.31 -0.26
CA HIS A 32 -4.46 -8.50 -0.01
C HIS A 32 -5.31 -8.10 -1.20
N ALA A 33 -4.83 -7.20 -2.01
CA ALA A 33 -5.53 -6.66 -3.18
C ALA A 33 -4.54 -5.94 -4.07
N GLY A 34 -4.96 -5.62 -5.28
CA GLY A 34 -4.14 -4.87 -6.22
C GLY A 34 -3.24 -5.75 -7.09
N ASN A 35 -2.70 -5.13 -8.12
CA ASN A 35 -1.75 -5.74 -9.05
C ASN A 35 -0.93 -4.61 -9.68
N ASN A 36 -0.06 -4.94 -10.63
CA ASN A 36 0.76 -3.92 -11.28
C ASN A 36 -0.09 -2.84 -11.96
N GLU A 37 -1.15 -3.22 -12.62
CA GLU A 37 -2.03 -2.27 -13.31
C GLU A 37 -2.69 -1.31 -12.33
N SER A 38 -3.24 -1.83 -11.24
CA SER A 38 -3.91 -0.98 -10.23
C SER A 38 -2.91 -0.06 -9.55
N MET A 39 -1.70 -0.52 -9.30
CA MET A 39 -0.64 0.31 -8.72
C MET A 39 -0.26 1.45 -9.68
N ILE A 40 -0.08 1.15 -10.96
CA ILE A 40 0.23 2.15 -11.96
C ILE A 40 -0.88 3.20 -12.04
N GLN A 41 -2.13 2.77 -12.12
CA GLN A 41 -3.27 3.68 -12.16
C GLN A 41 -3.33 4.59 -10.94
N CYS A 42 -3.16 4.03 -9.75
CA CYS A 42 -3.18 4.81 -8.52
C CYS A 42 -2.04 5.83 -8.47
N VAL A 43 -0.84 5.44 -8.88
CA VAL A 43 0.30 6.36 -8.92
C VAL A 43 0.03 7.52 -9.88
N GLU A 44 -0.47 7.22 -11.07
CA GLU A 44 -0.78 8.25 -12.07
C GLU A 44 -1.84 9.22 -11.56
N ILE A 45 -2.90 8.71 -10.94
CA ILE A 45 -3.97 9.56 -10.41
C ILE A 45 -3.46 10.41 -9.23
N ALA A 46 -2.64 9.80 -8.36
CA ALA A 46 -2.04 10.53 -7.23
C ALA A 46 -1.18 11.69 -7.71
N ILE A 47 -0.36 11.47 -8.72
CA ILE A 47 0.51 12.51 -9.27
C ILE A 47 -0.32 13.66 -9.85
N ARG A 48 -1.38 13.35 -10.58
CA ARG A 48 -2.25 14.36 -11.16
C ARG A 48 -2.95 15.22 -10.10
N ASN A 49 -3.15 14.70 -8.91
CA ASN A 49 -3.85 15.39 -7.83
C ASN A 49 -2.91 15.88 -6.72
N ASN A 50 -1.61 15.77 -6.90
CA ASN A 50 -0.60 16.15 -5.90
C ASN A 50 -0.79 15.43 -4.57
N VAL A 51 -1.16 14.15 -4.61
CA VAL A 51 -1.37 13.31 -3.44
C VAL A 51 -0.08 12.56 -3.13
N GLN A 52 0.31 12.53 -1.86
CA GLN A 52 1.47 11.78 -1.43
C GLN A 52 1.18 10.27 -1.50
N ILE A 53 2.18 9.50 -1.90
CA ILE A 53 2.03 8.08 -2.17
C ILE A 53 2.70 7.28 -1.05
N GLY A 54 1.94 6.35 -0.47
CA GLY A 54 2.44 5.38 0.50
C GLY A 54 2.11 3.97 0.06
N ALA A 55 2.87 3.01 0.57
CA ALA A 55 2.61 1.60 0.33
C ALA A 55 1.71 1.01 1.40
N HIS A 56 0.84 0.10 1.00
CA HIS A 56 -0.11 -0.56 1.90
C HIS A 56 0.08 -2.08 1.83
N PRO A 57 1.20 -2.61 2.34
CA PRO A 57 1.50 -4.04 2.26
C PRO A 57 0.72 -4.85 3.27
N SER A 58 0.56 -6.14 2.98
CA SER A 58 -0.23 -7.04 3.80
C SER A 58 0.31 -8.47 3.73
N TYR A 59 -0.27 -9.38 4.52
CA TYR A 59 -0.09 -10.79 4.29
C TYR A 59 -0.54 -11.13 2.86
N PRO A 60 0.16 -12.04 2.16
CA PRO A 60 -0.20 -12.43 0.79
C PRO A 60 -1.39 -13.39 0.80
N ASP A 61 -2.56 -12.85 1.10
CA ASP A 61 -3.80 -13.62 1.24
C ASP A 61 -4.98 -12.81 0.70
N ARG A 62 -5.27 -12.99 -0.57
CA ARG A 62 -6.37 -12.29 -1.21
C ARG A 62 -7.73 -12.79 -0.75
N LEU A 63 -7.82 -14.08 -0.42
CA LEU A 63 -9.07 -14.70 -0.01
C LEU A 63 -9.66 -14.06 1.25
N ASN A 64 -8.80 -13.75 2.20
CA ASN A 64 -9.19 -13.10 3.46
C ASN A 64 -8.85 -11.63 3.49
N PHE A 65 -8.53 -11.06 2.36
CA PHE A 65 -8.18 -9.65 2.21
C PHE A 65 -7.07 -9.22 3.20
N GLY A 66 -6.12 -10.13 3.46
CA GLY A 66 -5.00 -9.87 4.35
C GLY A 66 -5.38 -9.66 5.81
N ARG A 67 -6.61 -9.96 6.21
CA ARG A 67 -7.11 -9.72 7.58
C ARG A 67 -6.88 -10.85 8.53
N LYS A 68 -6.45 -12.01 8.03
CA LYS A 68 -6.09 -13.15 8.86
C LYS A 68 -4.58 -13.32 8.93
N LYS A 69 -4.10 -13.65 10.12
CA LYS A 69 -2.70 -14.04 10.28
C LYS A 69 -2.53 -15.43 9.67
N ILE A 70 -1.70 -15.53 8.64
CA ILE A 70 -1.43 -16.80 7.98
C ILE A 70 -0.14 -17.42 8.54
N LYS A 71 -0.04 -18.74 8.38
CA LYS A 71 1.12 -19.49 8.83
C LYS A 71 2.23 -19.36 7.79
N ILE A 72 3.17 -18.48 8.07
CA ILE A 72 4.26 -18.18 7.16
C ILE A 72 5.52 -17.93 8.02
N SER A 73 6.68 -18.36 7.56
CA SER A 73 7.92 -18.13 8.28
C SER A 73 8.25 -16.63 8.33
N SER A 74 9.01 -16.21 9.34
CA SER A 74 9.44 -14.82 9.44
C SER A 74 10.21 -14.35 8.21
N SER A 75 11.04 -15.23 7.65
CA SER A 75 11.80 -14.96 6.44
C SER A 75 10.89 -14.73 5.22
N GLU A 76 9.93 -15.62 5.02
CA GLU A 76 8.98 -15.49 3.91
C GLU A 76 8.09 -14.26 4.07
N PHE A 77 7.68 -13.98 5.30
CA PHE A 77 6.86 -12.80 5.60
C PHE A 77 7.62 -11.51 5.26
N SER A 78 8.85 -11.38 5.76
CA SER A 78 9.68 -10.20 5.48
C SER A 78 9.93 -10.04 3.99
N HIS A 79 10.21 -11.13 3.31
CA HIS A 79 10.47 -11.13 1.87
C HIS A 79 9.23 -10.66 1.10
N SER A 80 8.06 -11.17 1.45
CA SER A 80 6.81 -10.78 0.82
C SER A 80 6.52 -9.30 1.01
N ILE A 81 6.67 -8.79 2.24
CA ILE A 81 6.44 -7.37 2.53
C ILE A 81 7.40 -6.48 1.73
N MET A 82 8.68 -6.83 1.69
CA MET A 82 9.67 -6.06 0.95
C MET A 82 9.41 -6.11 -0.56
N ASP A 83 9.01 -7.25 -1.10
CA ASP A 83 8.65 -7.35 -2.52
C ASP A 83 7.47 -6.47 -2.87
N GLN A 84 6.46 -6.43 -2.01
CA GLN A 84 5.29 -5.59 -2.21
C GLN A 84 5.69 -4.10 -2.23
N ILE A 85 6.48 -3.68 -1.26
CA ILE A 85 6.95 -2.29 -1.18
C ILE A 85 7.82 -1.94 -2.39
N ASN A 86 8.75 -2.81 -2.73
CA ASN A 86 9.66 -2.58 -3.86
C ASN A 86 8.92 -2.49 -5.19
N SER A 87 7.87 -3.28 -5.37
CA SER A 87 7.05 -3.23 -6.59
C SER A 87 6.43 -1.85 -6.78
N LEU A 88 5.86 -1.29 -5.71
CA LEU A 88 5.27 0.03 -5.78
C LEU A 88 6.35 1.11 -5.91
N GLU A 89 7.46 0.96 -5.19
CA GLU A 89 8.55 1.92 -5.25
C GLU A 89 9.12 2.03 -6.65
N GLN A 90 9.30 0.92 -7.36
CA GLN A 90 9.76 0.93 -8.74
C GLN A 90 8.81 1.69 -9.66
N ILE A 91 7.50 1.49 -9.47
CA ILE A 91 6.50 2.20 -10.25
C ILE A 91 6.57 3.70 -9.96
N ALA A 92 6.57 4.09 -8.69
CA ALA A 92 6.65 5.49 -8.30
C ALA A 92 7.93 6.14 -8.84
N SER A 93 9.07 5.45 -8.74
CA SER A 93 10.35 5.95 -9.24
C SER A 93 10.34 6.18 -10.74
N SER A 94 9.64 5.34 -11.50
CA SER A 94 9.54 5.53 -12.95
C SER A 94 8.80 6.82 -13.31
N TYR A 95 8.02 7.37 -12.40
CA TYR A 95 7.35 8.67 -12.53
C TYR A 95 8.10 9.80 -11.82
N GLY A 96 9.30 9.53 -11.30
CA GLY A 96 10.10 10.52 -10.58
C GLY A 96 9.60 10.83 -9.19
N LYS A 97 8.87 9.89 -8.57
CA LYS A 97 8.31 10.06 -7.23
C LYS A 97 8.91 9.06 -6.25
N GLU A 98 8.90 9.43 -4.98
CA GLU A 98 9.32 8.56 -3.89
C GLU A 98 8.12 8.19 -3.02
N LEU A 99 8.20 7.04 -2.38
CA LEU A 99 7.19 6.68 -1.40
C LEU A 99 7.36 7.55 -0.16
N ASN A 100 6.27 8.14 0.30
CA ASN A 100 6.26 9.02 1.45
C ASN A 100 6.18 8.26 2.77
N HIS A 101 5.48 7.12 2.77
CA HIS A 101 5.22 6.35 3.99
C HIS A 101 4.81 4.92 3.64
N ILE A 102 4.72 4.09 4.70
CA ILE A 102 4.21 2.73 4.60
C ILE A 102 3.19 2.54 5.70
N LYS A 103 2.03 2.00 5.34
CA LYS A 103 0.97 1.68 6.28
C LYS A 103 0.59 0.21 6.14
N ALA A 104 0.81 -0.57 7.18
CA ALA A 104 0.46 -1.99 7.18
C ALA A 104 -1.04 -2.20 7.14
N HIS A 105 -1.49 -3.25 6.43
CA HIS A 105 -2.89 -3.56 6.27
C HIS A 105 -3.30 -4.81 7.06
N GLY A 106 -4.50 -4.77 7.64
CA GLY A 106 -5.16 -5.92 8.23
C GLY A 106 -4.36 -6.59 9.33
N ALA A 107 -4.19 -7.91 9.24
CA ALA A 107 -3.52 -8.69 10.28
C ALA A 107 -2.07 -8.27 10.52
N VAL A 108 -1.41 -7.67 9.54
CA VAL A 108 -0.05 -7.15 9.72
C VAL A 108 -0.04 -6.03 10.77
N SER A 109 -1.04 -5.15 10.74
CA SER A 109 -1.10 -4.06 11.71
C SER A 109 -1.49 -4.52 13.11
N TYR A 110 -2.02 -5.74 13.25
CA TYR A 110 -2.37 -6.32 14.55
C TYR A 110 -1.25 -7.13 15.17
N THR A 111 -0.18 -7.41 14.43
CA THR A 111 0.97 -8.16 14.93
C THR A 111 2.09 -7.18 15.26
N HIS A 112 2.90 -7.54 16.25
CA HIS A 112 4.09 -6.76 16.57
C HIS A 112 5.10 -6.95 15.44
N LEU A 113 5.16 -5.98 14.55
CA LEU A 113 6.16 -5.98 13.52
C LEU A 113 7.48 -5.52 14.09
N THR A 114 8.49 -6.32 13.85
CA THR A 114 9.87 -5.92 14.09
C THR A 114 10.45 -5.15 12.89
N LEU A 115 9.59 -4.65 12.02
CA LEU A 115 10.02 -3.74 10.95
C LEU A 115 10.07 -2.34 11.57
N PRO A 116 11.24 -1.86 11.93
CA PRO A 116 11.30 -0.90 13.01
C PRO A 116 11.06 0.54 12.63
N THR A 117 10.70 0.91 11.47
CA THR A 117 10.83 2.32 11.21
C THR A 117 9.87 2.92 10.23
N ILE A 118 9.04 2.11 9.63
CA ILE A 118 8.33 2.60 8.48
C ILE A 118 6.83 2.36 8.54
N CYS A 119 6.34 1.73 9.58
CA CYS A 119 4.90 1.59 9.77
C CYS A 119 4.37 2.80 10.53
N SER A 120 3.71 3.68 9.84
CA SER A 120 2.82 4.63 10.52
C SER A 120 1.43 4.00 10.54
N VAL A 121 0.94 3.83 11.72
CA VAL A 121 -0.41 3.30 11.93
C VAL A 121 -1.37 4.48 12.01
#